data_ecfc4ca1898f342ddbf33157533ab784
#
_entry.id   ecfc4ca1898f342ddbf33157533ab784
#
_cell.length_a   1.000
_cell.length_b   1.000
_cell.length_c   1.000
_cell.angle_alpha   90.00
_cell.angle_beta   90.00
_cell.angle_gamma   90.00
#
_symmetry.space_group_name_H-M   'P 1'
#
loop_
_entity.id
_entity.type
_entity.pdbx_description
1 polymer ?
#
loop_
_entity_poly.entity_id
_entity_poly.type
_entity_poly.pdbx_seq_one_letter_code
_entity_poly.pdbx_strand_id
1 'polypeptide(L)'
;EGEILPVGADSPVKVNCRVIAATHQDLGQLIERGAFRADLYYRLNGATLRLPSLGERADRQHVINRVLTHLIDQGQLPDVRIRADAMSALLAYDWPGNIRQLVNALTFAEATCDRGQITANDLPDECLRDHAIAATSLERDVAPDESDPLLAALKKYRWNVSEVARRY
;
A
#
# COMPACT_ATOMS: atom_id res chain seq x y z
N GLU A 1 26.84 1.73 -26.38
CA GLU A 1 27.34 2.07 -27.71
C GLU A 1 26.83 3.44 -28.25
N GLY A 2 25.79 4.03 -27.68
CA GLY A 2 25.36 5.41 -27.95
C GLY A 2 24.86 5.69 -29.38
N GLU A 3 24.37 4.66 -30.07
CA GLU A 3 23.81 4.80 -31.42
C GLU A 3 22.42 4.13 -31.49
N ILE A 4 21.49 4.74 -32.19
CA ILE A 4 20.17 4.21 -32.50
C ILE A 4 19.98 4.21 -34.02
N LEU A 5 19.27 3.20 -34.51
CA LEU A 5 18.76 3.18 -35.90
C LEU A 5 17.27 3.58 -35.84
N PRO A 6 16.90 4.80 -36.26
CA PRO A 6 15.48 5.18 -36.30
C PRO A 6 14.73 4.32 -37.30
N VAL A 7 13.41 4.11 -37.00
CA VAL A 7 12.54 3.33 -37.90
C VAL A 7 12.46 4.03 -39.26
N GLY A 8 12.86 3.32 -40.35
CA GLY A 8 12.88 3.83 -41.71
C GLY A 8 14.16 4.62 -42.09
N ALA A 9 15.17 4.62 -41.24
CA ALA A 9 16.46 5.19 -41.57
C ALA A 9 17.48 4.11 -42.01
N ASP A 10 18.33 4.42 -42.97
CA ASP A 10 19.38 3.52 -43.52
C ASP A 10 20.72 3.60 -42.75
N SER A 11 20.84 4.55 -41.82
CA SER A 11 22.09 4.76 -41.09
C SER A 11 21.84 5.05 -39.61
N PRO A 12 22.73 4.55 -38.71
CA PRO A 12 22.64 4.84 -37.29
C PRO A 12 22.96 6.31 -36.98
N VAL A 13 22.29 6.83 -35.95
CA VAL A 13 22.47 8.18 -35.42
C VAL A 13 23.06 8.08 -34.01
N LYS A 14 24.12 8.84 -33.73
CA LYS A 14 24.69 8.94 -32.39
C LYS A 14 23.74 9.65 -31.45
N VAL A 15 23.51 9.06 -30.29
CA VAL A 15 22.67 9.63 -29.23
C VAL A 15 23.41 9.59 -27.90
N ASN A 16 23.28 10.67 -27.14
CA ASN A 16 23.76 10.74 -25.77
C ASN A 16 22.53 10.72 -24.85
N CYS A 17 22.17 9.54 -24.34
CA CYS A 17 21.03 9.38 -23.46
C CYS A 17 21.39 8.55 -22.25
N ARG A 18 20.72 8.84 -21.11
CA ARG A 18 20.73 8.03 -19.90
C ARG A 18 19.40 7.26 -19.82
N VAL A 19 19.49 5.95 -19.71
CA VAL A 19 18.31 5.08 -19.54
C VAL A 19 18.08 4.87 -18.06
N ILE A 20 16.84 5.14 -17.60
CA ILE A 20 16.36 4.80 -16.26
C ILE A 20 15.13 3.91 -16.46
N ALA A 21 15.18 2.70 -15.94
CA ALA A 21 14.08 1.76 -15.98
C ALA A 21 13.59 1.47 -14.56
N ALA A 22 12.28 1.26 -14.40
CA ALA A 22 11.67 0.87 -13.13
C ALA A 22 10.70 -0.27 -13.36
N THR A 23 10.69 -1.24 -12.46
CA THR A 23 9.76 -2.37 -12.46
C THR A 23 9.50 -2.82 -11.02
N HIS A 24 8.33 -3.38 -10.78
CA HIS A 24 8.00 -4.08 -9.53
C HIS A 24 8.18 -5.60 -9.66
N GLN A 25 8.52 -6.10 -10.86
CA GLN A 25 8.67 -7.52 -11.10
C GLN A 25 10.10 -7.99 -10.80
N ASP A 26 10.22 -9.22 -10.34
CA ASP A 26 11.49 -9.91 -10.21
C ASP A 26 11.99 -10.33 -11.59
N LEU A 27 12.92 -9.54 -12.13
CA LEU A 27 13.47 -9.80 -13.48
C LEU A 27 14.28 -11.11 -13.53
N GLY A 28 14.87 -11.56 -12.41
CA GLY A 28 15.57 -12.85 -12.33
C GLY A 28 14.61 -13.99 -12.59
N GLN A 29 13.48 -14.03 -11.89
CA GLN A 29 12.45 -15.05 -12.13
C GLN A 29 11.84 -14.98 -13.53
N LEU A 30 11.70 -13.79 -14.10
CA LEU A 30 11.20 -13.64 -15.47
C LEU A 30 12.19 -14.17 -16.51
N ILE A 31 13.49 -14.02 -16.28
CA ILE A 31 14.55 -14.60 -17.14
C ILE A 31 14.51 -16.12 -17.07
N GLU A 32 14.43 -16.69 -15.86
CA GLU A 32 14.33 -18.15 -15.67
C GLU A 32 13.12 -18.78 -16.37
N ARG A 33 11.99 -18.05 -16.41
CA ARG A 33 10.75 -18.46 -17.11
C ARG A 33 10.77 -18.14 -18.60
N GLY A 34 11.83 -17.54 -19.14
CA GLY A 34 11.94 -17.10 -20.53
C GLY A 34 11.01 -15.92 -20.91
N ALA A 35 10.40 -15.27 -19.91
CA ALA A 35 9.50 -14.12 -20.11
C ALA A 35 10.23 -12.78 -20.24
N PHE A 36 11.53 -12.74 -19.90
CA PHE A 36 12.39 -11.58 -20.09
C PHE A 36 13.76 -12.01 -20.64
N ARG A 37 14.30 -11.25 -21.57
CA ARG A 37 15.57 -11.58 -22.21
C ARG A 37 16.74 -11.26 -21.30
N ALA A 38 17.62 -12.22 -21.06
CA ALA A 38 18.81 -12.05 -20.25
C ALA A 38 19.80 -11.01 -20.83
N ASP A 39 19.97 -10.98 -22.17
CA ASP A 39 20.85 -10.01 -22.82
C ASP A 39 20.38 -8.56 -22.61
N LEU A 40 19.07 -8.32 -22.65
CA LEU A 40 18.49 -7.00 -22.36
C LEU A 40 18.70 -6.60 -20.90
N TYR A 41 18.49 -7.55 -19.97
CA TYR A 41 18.74 -7.32 -18.55
C TYR A 41 20.17 -6.83 -18.30
N TYR A 42 21.18 -7.54 -18.83
CA TYR A 42 22.59 -7.17 -18.62
C TYR A 42 22.98 -5.84 -19.30
N ARG A 43 22.29 -5.43 -20.34
CA ARG A 43 22.51 -4.11 -20.97
C ARG A 43 21.91 -2.96 -20.17
N LEU A 44 20.78 -3.19 -19.48
CA LEU A 44 20.09 -2.19 -18.67
C LEU A 44 20.65 -2.11 -17.24
N ASN A 45 21.13 -3.23 -16.70
CA ASN A 45 21.53 -3.38 -15.30
C ASN A 45 22.96 -2.82 -15.05
N GLY A 46 23.10 -1.51 -15.15
CA GLY A 46 24.33 -0.81 -14.74
C GLY A 46 24.39 -0.54 -13.23
N ALA A 47 23.27 -0.19 -12.62
CA ALA A 47 23.10 -0.02 -11.18
C ALA A 47 21.63 -0.30 -10.80
N THR A 48 21.43 -1.15 -9.82
CA THR A 48 20.10 -1.49 -9.30
C THR A 48 19.89 -0.82 -7.95
N LEU A 49 18.80 -0.06 -7.83
CA LEU A 49 18.34 0.52 -6.58
C LEU A 49 17.01 -0.13 -6.19
N ARG A 50 16.98 -0.78 -5.02
CA ARG A 50 15.74 -1.30 -4.44
C ARG A 50 15.11 -0.25 -3.55
N LEU A 51 13.88 0.13 -3.85
CA LEU A 51 13.06 0.98 -2.98
C LEU A 51 12.25 0.07 -2.07
N PRO A 52 12.42 0.17 -0.73
CA PRO A 52 11.60 -0.60 0.21
C PRO A 52 10.15 -0.12 0.13
N SER A 53 9.21 -1.04 0.32
CA SER A 53 7.79 -0.71 0.50
C SER A 53 7.59 0.13 1.77
N LEU A 54 6.45 0.83 1.87
CA LEU A 54 6.16 1.62 3.07
C LEU A 54 6.07 0.72 4.32
N GLY A 55 5.54 -0.50 4.18
CA GLY A 55 5.47 -1.49 5.25
C GLY A 55 6.84 -1.99 5.74
N GLU A 56 7.86 -2.03 4.88
CA GLU A 56 9.23 -2.48 5.23
C GLU A 56 10.08 -1.37 5.88
N ARG A 57 9.63 -0.12 5.84
CA ARG A 57 10.44 1.01 6.31
C ARG A 57 10.42 1.14 7.83
N ALA A 58 11.60 1.31 8.44
CA ALA A 58 11.74 1.61 9.86
C ALA A 58 11.32 3.06 10.20
N ASP A 59 11.43 3.98 9.25
CA ASP A 59 11.10 5.40 9.39
C ASP A 59 9.67 5.76 8.93
N ARG A 60 8.73 4.79 8.98
CA ARG A 60 7.34 4.96 8.51
C ARG A 60 6.66 6.21 9.04
N GLN A 61 6.77 6.48 10.33
CA GLN A 61 6.17 7.66 10.95
C GLN A 61 6.69 8.96 10.32
N HIS A 62 7.99 9.04 10.07
CA HIS A 62 8.59 10.19 9.41
C HIS A 62 8.06 10.37 7.98
N VAL A 63 7.93 9.26 7.24
CA VAL A 63 7.38 9.28 5.88
C VAL A 63 5.92 9.73 5.88
N ILE A 64 5.08 9.19 6.80
CA ILE A 64 3.67 9.59 6.93
C ILE A 64 3.56 11.10 7.18
N ASN A 65 4.32 11.62 8.14
CA ASN A 65 4.33 13.05 8.45
C ASN A 65 4.79 13.90 7.26
N ARG A 66 5.83 13.46 6.53
CA ARG A 66 6.30 14.18 5.33
C ARG A 66 5.28 14.18 4.20
N VAL A 67 4.57 13.08 4.00
CA VAL A 67 3.49 13.01 3.01
C VAL A 67 2.38 13.96 3.38
N LEU A 68 1.93 13.97 4.64
CA LEU A 68 0.91 14.91 5.11
C LEU A 68 1.36 16.37 4.91
N THR A 69 2.55 16.73 5.37
CA THR A 69 3.10 18.09 5.18
C THR A 69 3.14 18.46 3.69
N HIS A 70 3.59 17.55 2.83
CA HIS A 70 3.63 17.79 1.40
C HIS A 70 2.24 18.05 0.78
N LEU A 71 1.20 17.31 1.20
CA LEU A 71 -0.18 17.51 0.74
C LEU A 71 -0.73 18.87 1.19
N ILE A 72 -0.41 19.29 2.41
CA ILE A 72 -0.79 20.61 2.94
C ILE A 72 -0.05 21.72 2.16
N ASP A 73 1.25 21.62 1.97
CA ASP A 73 2.08 22.60 1.26
C ASP A 73 1.66 22.76 -0.21
N GLN A 74 1.16 21.67 -0.83
CA GLN A 74 0.62 21.71 -2.20
C GLN A 74 -0.82 22.23 -2.26
N GLY A 75 -1.44 22.56 -1.13
CA GLY A 75 -2.84 23.02 -1.05
C GLY A 75 -3.85 21.91 -1.39
N GLN A 76 -3.44 20.63 -1.35
CA GLN A 76 -4.33 19.50 -1.59
C GLN A 76 -5.13 19.15 -0.35
N LEU A 77 -4.60 19.42 0.85
CA LEU A 77 -5.27 19.30 2.13
C LEU A 77 -5.18 20.62 2.91
N PRO A 78 -6.17 20.94 3.76
CA PRO A 78 -6.06 22.02 4.73
C PRO A 78 -5.05 21.67 5.83
N ASP A 79 -4.81 22.61 6.75
CA ASP A 79 -3.96 22.34 7.92
C ASP A 79 -4.66 21.36 8.88
N VAL A 80 -4.30 20.08 8.76
CA VAL A 80 -4.82 18.97 9.58
C VAL A 80 -3.69 18.29 10.34
N ARG A 81 -4.05 17.64 11.47
CA ARG A 81 -3.10 16.94 12.34
C ARG A 81 -3.56 15.52 12.60
N ILE A 82 -2.63 14.58 12.54
CA ILE A 82 -2.88 13.17 12.87
C ILE A 82 -2.75 13.00 14.39
N ARG A 83 -3.79 12.48 15.04
CA ARG A 83 -3.75 12.12 16.45
C ARG A 83 -2.97 10.82 16.68
N ALA A 84 -2.62 10.56 17.93
CA ALA A 84 -1.80 9.41 18.31
C ALA A 84 -2.49 8.05 17.98
N ASP A 85 -3.80 7.98 18.15
CA ASP A 85 -4.63 6.81 17.81
C ASP A 85 -4.61 6.53 16.30
N ALA A 86 -4.83 7.56 15.48
CA ALA A 86 -4.73 7.44 14.02
C ALA A 86 -3.30 7.09 13.57
N MET A 87 -2.28 7.72 14.16
CA MET A 87 -0.88 7.40 13.84
C MET A 87 -0.56 5.94 14.15
N SER A 88 -1.06 5.41 15.28
CA SER A 88 -0.86 4.00 15.64
C SER A 88 -1.49 3.06 14.61
N ALA A 89 -2.69 3.34 14.12
CA ALA A 89 -3.35 2.57 13.07
C ALA A 89 -2.57 2.64 11.74
N LEU A 90 -2.14 3.84 11.33
CA LEU A 90 -1.34 4.04 10.12
C LEU A 90 0.01 3.30 10.16
N LEU A 91 0.61 3.19 11.35
CA LEU A 91 1.87 2.45 11.53
C LEU A 91 1.69 0.94 11.57
N ALA A 92 0.53 0.45 11.98
CA ALA A 92 0.20 -0.98 12.03
C ALA A 92 -0.13 -1.57 10.65
N TYR A 93 -0.61 -0.75 9.72
CA TYR A 93 -1.03 -1.21 8.41
C TYR A 93 0.15 -1.43 7.43
N ASP A 94 0.08 -2.47 6.60
CA ASP A 94 1.19 -2.91 5.73
C ASP A 94 1.37 -2.09 4.43
N TRP A 95 0.39 -1.30 4.07
CA TRP A 95 0.43 -0.41 2.89
C TRP A 95 0.76 -1.11 1.56
N PRO A 96 -0.03 -2.09 1.10
CA PRO A 96 0.24 -2.77 -0.18
C PRO A 96 0.28 -1.81 -1.38
N GLY A 97 -0.48 -0.72 -1.34
CA GLY A 97 -0.45 0.36 -2.34
C GLY A 97 0.57 1.46 -2.05
N ASN A 98 1.42 1.28 -1.02
CA ASN A 98 2.49 2.20 -0.65
C ASN A 98 2.02 3.66 -0.46
N ILE A 99 2.83 4.63 -0.92
CA ILE A 99 2.53 6.06 -0.78
C ILE A 99 1.23 6.47 -1.47
N ARG A 100 0.87 5.83 -2.59
CA ARG A 100 -0.39 6.16 -3.28
C ARG A 100 -1.60 5.83 -2.40
N GLN A 101 -1.59 4.68 -1.75
CA GLN A 101 -2.66 4.30 -0.82
C GLN A 101 -2.67 5.19 0.42
N LEU A 102 -1.50 5.54 0.97
CA LEU A 102 -1.39 6.48 2.08
C LEU A 102 -1.99 7.85 1.76
N VAL A 103 -1.68 8.42 0.57
CA VAL A 103 -2.26 9.68 0.11
C VAL A 103 -3.78 9.59 0.06
N ASN A 104 -4.34 8.52 -0.53
CA ASN A 104 -5.79 8.33 -0.60
C ASN A 104 -6.41 8.22 0.80
N ALA A 105 -5.77 7.48 1.71
CA ALA A 105 -6.25 7.33 3.08
C ALA A 105 -6.24 8.64 3.87
N LEU A 106 -5.19 9.46 3.72
CA LEU A 106 -5.12 10.78 4.36
C LEU A 106 -6.15 11.77 3.78
N THR A 107 -6.37 11.73 2.45
CA THR A 107 -7.41 12.55 1.81
C THR A 107 -8.82 12.15 2.26
N PHE A 108 -9.08 10.85 2.38
CA PHE A 108 -10.34 10.34 2.92
C PHE A 108 -10.54 10.78 4.38
N ALA A 109 -9.51 10.60 5.21
CA ALA A 109 -9.56 10.94 6.63
C ALA A 109 -9.76 12.44 6.87
N GLU A 110 -9.20 13.30 6.02
CA GLU A 110 -9.43 14.75 6.09
C GLU A 110 -10.89 15.09 5.80
N ALA A 111 -11.49 14.47 4.78
CA ALA A 111 -12.88 14.73 4.40
C ALA A 111 -13.89 14.29 5.48
N THR A 112 -13.51 13.39 6.38
CA THR A 112 -14.36 12.86 7.46
C THR A 112 -14.03 13.41 8.84
N CYS A 113 -12.83 14.00 9.02
CA CYS A 113 -12.37 14.46 10.32
C CYS A 113 -13.09 15.73 10.80
N ASP A 114 -13.22 15.85 12.12
CA ASP A 114 -13.72 17.06 12.77
C ASP A 114 -12.57 17.98 13.22
N ARG A 115 -12.76 19.28 13.00
CA ARG A 115 -11.86 20.37 13.49
C ARG A 115 -10.38 20.19 13.09
N GLY A 116 -10.13 19.61 11.92
CA GLY A 116 -8.76 19.41 11.42
C GLY A 116 -7.92 18.42 12.24
N GLN A 117 -8.55 17.49 12.96
CA GLN A 117 -7.89 16.45 13.72
C GLN A 117 -8.31 15.05 13.23
N ILE A 118 -7.41 14.37 12.57
CA ILE A 118 -7.62 13.01 12.09
C ILE A 118 -7.47 12.04 13.26
N THR A 119 -8.53 11.30 13.56
CA THR A 119 -8.59 10.22 14.54
C THR A 119 -8.60 8.85 13.84
N ALA A 120 -8.45 7.76 14.59
CA ALA A 120 -8.53 6.41 14.02
C ALA A 120 -9.87 6.15 13.31
N ASN A 121 -10.98 6.71 13.80
CA ASN A 121 -12.32 6.53 13.22
C ASN A 121 -12.50 7.24 11.87
N ASP A 122 -11.65 8.19 11.53
CA ASP A 122 -11.68 8.91 10.26
C ASP A 122 -10.91 8.17 9.17
N LEU A 123 -10.13 7.14 9.53
CA LEU A 123 -9.37 6.35 8.58
C LEU A 123 -10.28 5.33 7.84
N PRO A 124 -9.92 4.93 6.61
CA PRO A 124 -10.61 3.85 5.93
C PRO A 124 -10.60 2.55 6.72
N ASP A 125 -11.70 1.78 6.68
CA ASP A 125 -11.87 0.52 7.40
C ASP A 125 -10.72 -0.49 7.18
N GLU A 126 -10.12 -0.46 5.98
CA GLU A 126 -9.00 -1.33 5.65
C GLU A 126 -7.76 -1.06 6.52
N CYS A 127 -7.54 0.20 6.92
CA CYS A 127 -6.44 0.59 7.80
C CYS A 127 -6.69 0.21 9.27
N LEU A 128 -7.94 -0.11 9.64
CA LEU A 128 -8.33 -0.45 11.00
C LEU A 128 -8.32 -1.95 11.27
N ARG A 129 -8.47 -2.79 10.25
CA ARG A 129 -8.60 -4.25 10.39
C ARG A 129 -7.38 -4.89 11.04
N ASP A 130 -6.19 -4.49 10.65
CA ASP A 130 -4.96 -5.04 11.21
C ASP A 130 -4.69 -4.53 12.63
N HIS A 131 -5.16 -3.31 12.95
CA HIS A 131 -5.09 -2.76 14.30
C HIS A 131 -6.02 -3.51 15.28
N ALA A 132 -7.21 -3.91 14.83
CA ALA A 132 -8.14 -4.71 15.62
C ALA A 132 -7.57 -6.10 15.93
N ILE A 133 -6.84 -6.72 15.01
CA ILE A 133 -6.19 -8.03 15.21
C ILE A 133 -5.04 -7.89 16.23
N ALA A 134 -4.22 -6.84 16.16
CA ALA A 134 -3.13 -6.60 17.10
C ALA A 134 -3.63 -6.24 18.51
N ALA A 135 -4.71 -5.46 18.63
CA ALA A 135 -5.34 -5.14 19.92
C ALA A 135 -6.06 -6.34 20.53
N THR A 136 -6.63 -7.20 19.71
CA THR A 136 -7.39 -8.39 20.15
C THR A 136 -6.49 -9.57 20.53
N SER A 137 -5.24 -9.62 20.06
CA SER A 137 -4.26 -10.62 20.48
C SER A 137 -3.73 -10.42 21.91
N LEU A 138 -3.96 -9.25 22.51
CA LEU A 138 -3.62 -8.98 23.92
C LEU A 138 -4.79 -9.29 24.89
N GLU A 139 -6.01 -9.55 24.40
CA GLU A 139 -7.19 -9.82 25.21
C GLU A 139 -7.86 -11.17 24.97
N ARG A 140 -7.28 -12.07 24.16
CA ARG A 140 -7.86 -13.39 23.90
C ARG A 140 -7.10 -14.52 24.56
N ASP A 141 -7.34 -14.67 25.87
CA ASP A 141 -7.40 -15.96 26.55
C ASP A 141 -8.87 -16.31 26.93
N VAL A 142 -9.82 -15.98 26.03
CA VAL A 142 -11.21 -16.45 26.15
C VAL A 142 -11.50 -17.32 24.94
N ALA A 143 -11.60 -18.63 25.19
CA ALA A 143 -12.05 -19.60 24.19
C ALA A 143 -13.40 -19.15 23.60
N PRO A 144 -13.63 -19.27 22.27
CA PRO A 144 -14.90 -18.91 21.66
C PRO A 144 -16.00 -19.81 22.24
N ASP A 145 -17.02 -19.19 22.83
CA ASP A 145 -18.22 -19.88 23.27
C ASP A 145 -18.93 -20.47 22.03
N GLU A 146 -18.85 -21.77 21.85
CA GLU A 146 -19.49 -22.49 20.72
C GLU A 146 -21.04 -22.43 20.77
N SER A 147 -21.61 -21.83 21.80
CA SER A 147 -23.07 -21.70 22.01
C SER A 147 -23.65 -20.40 21.41
N ASP A 148 -22.88 -19.55 20.70
CA ASP A 148 -23.42 -18.36 20.04
C ASP A 148 -24.35 -18.78 18.87
N PRO A 149 -25.66 -18.52 18.97
CA PRO A 149 -26.64 -18.91 17.94
C PRO A 149 -26.38 -18.25 16.58
N LEU A 150 -25.75 -17.07 16.57
CA LEU A 150 -25.34 -16.36 15.34
C LEU A 150 -24.19 -17.08 14.64
N LEU A 151 -23.22 -17.57 15.39
CA LEU A 151 -22.08 -18.33 14.88
C LEU A 151 -22.51 -19.67 14.28
N ALA A 152 -23.48 -20.34 14.93
CA ALA A 152 -24.08 -21.57 14.41
C ALA A 152 -24.86 -21.31 13.10
N ALA A 153 -25.59 -20.21 13.01
CA ALA A 153 -26.30 -19.81 11.79
C ALA A 153 -25.31 -19.46 10.65
N LEU A 154 -24.26 -18.72 10.91
CA LEU A 154 -23.23 -18.37 9.91
C LEU A 154 -22.51 -19.62 9.37
N LYS A 155 -22.14 -20.56 10.23
CA LYS A 155 -21.55 -21.85 9.83
C LYS A 155 -22.53 -22.65 8.95
N LYS A 156 -23.83 -22.74 9.34
CA LYS A 156 -24.87 -23.46 8.62
C LYS A 156 -25.11 -22.91 7.21
N TYR A 157 -25.06 -21.60 7.04
CA TYR A 157 -25.28 -20.92 5.75
C TYR A 157 -23.98 -20.56 5.03
N ARG A 158 -22.86 -21.25 5.32
CA ARG A 158 -21.56 -21.08 4.67
C ARG A 158 -21.10 -19.62 4.58
N TRP A 159 -21.26 -18.87 5.70
CA TRP A 159 -20.86 -17.47 5.83
C TRP A 159 -21.61 -16.50 4.89
N ASN A 160 -22.78 -16.89 4.39
CA ASN A 160 -23.64 -16.00 3.59
C ASN A 160 -24.46 -15.11 4.53
N VAL A 161 -23.91 -13.92 4.82
CA VAL A 161 -24.48 -12.93 5.74
C VAL A 161 -25.89 -12.50 5.32
N SER A 162 -26.15 -12.36 4.01
CA SER A 162 -27.44 -11.95 3.47
C SER A 162 -28.54 -13.00 3.69
N GLU A 163 -28.20 -14.28 3.68
CA GLU A 163 -29.13 -15.37 3.94
C GLU A 163 -29.43 -15.48 5.46
N VAL A 164 -28.44 -15.27 6.30
CA VAL A 164 -28.58 -15.23 7.76
C VAL A 164 -29.48 -14.05 8.16
N ALA A 165 -29.24 -12.85 7.63
CA ALA A 165 -30.02 -11.64 7.96
C ALA A 165 -31.50 -11.69 7.52
N ARG A 166 -31.87 -12.56 6.57
CA ARG A 166 -33.29 -12.76 6.17
C ARG A 166 -34.06 -13.68 7.08
N ARG A 167 -33.38 -14.49 7.90
CA ARG A 167 -34.03 -15.54 8.72
C ARG A 167 -33.86 -15.34 10.22
N TYR A 168 -33.08 -14.33 10.63
CA TYR A 168 -32.92 -13.88 12.01
C TYR A 168 -33.64 -12.54 12.21
#